data_0bf19b5a0086652dfbf06a530dde287e
#
_entry.id   0bf19b5a0086652dfbf06a530dde287e
#
_cell.length_a   1.000
_cell.length_b   1.000
_cell.length_c   1.000
_cell.angle_alpha   90.00
_cell.angle_beta   90.00
_cell.angle_gamma   90.00
#
_symmetry.space_group_name_H-M   'P 1'
#
loop_
_entity.id
_entity.type
_entity.pdbx_description
1 polymer ?
#
loop_
_entity_poly.entity_id
_entity_poly.type
_entity_poly.pdbx_seq_one_letter_code
_entity_poly.pdbx_strand_id
1 'polypeptide(L)'
;LVDESKKASILFVGARGLGAVRRLLLGSVSTKVATYAKCPVIVVRGQPGDPEGPIVVGVSPEVGSSEAVEFAFTEARIRGKAVRVIQSQQHAAANFEYLPETAMRVMVARRMEDVAQRSAEAFEKIKETYPDVHATLEVLNVHAVDALLDAGDEASLVVVGKHGGSVLASRLMGSVTQGVLGSAPVVAVVPKE
;
A
#
# COMPACT_ATOMS: atom_id res chain seq x y z
N LEU A 1 -17.54 13.47 8.01
CA LEU A 1 -16.78 12.22 7.80
C LEU A 1 -15.37 12.30 8.40
N VAL A 2 -14.59 13.37 8.11
CA VAL A 2 -13.22 13.50 8.68
C VAL A 2 -13.28 13.60 10.21
N ASP A 3 -14.21 14.34 10.78
CA ASP A 3 -14.35 14.40 12.25
C ASP A 3 -14.86 13.10 12.84
N GLU A 4 -15.76 12.39 12.15
CA GLU A 4 -16.25 11.07 12.57
C GLU A 4 -15.12 10.01 12.55
N SER A 5 -14.10 10.17 11.69
CA SER A 5 -12.96 9.25 11.65
C SER A 5 -12.16 9.18 12.96
N LYS A 6 -12.30 10.18 13.84
CA LYS A 6 -11.65 10.17 15.17
C LYS A 6 -12.31 9.18 16.15
N LYS A 7 -13.51 8.72 15.83
CA LYS A 7 -14.31 7.80 16.66
C LYS A 7 -14.61 6.48 15.98
N ALA A 8 -14.32 6.38 14.69
CA ALA A 8 -14.56 5.18 13.89
C ALA A 8 -13.32 4.30 13.83
N SER A 9 -13.50 3.00 13.84
CA SER A 9 -12.43 2.04 13.57
C SER A 9 -12.07 1.97 12.09
N ILE A 10 -13.04 2.12 11.20
CA ILE A 10 -12.89 2.10 9.74
C ILE A 10 -13.97 2.99 9.13
N LEU A 11 -13.65 3.70 8.05
CA LEU A 11 -14.63 4.39 7.20
C LEU A 11 -14.70 3.75 5.82
N PHE A 12 -15.92 3.56 5.32
CA PHE A 12 -16.19 3.14 3.95
C PHE A 12 -16.72 4.31 3.14
N VAL A 13 -16.13 4.56 1.97
CA VAL A 13 -16.57 5.62 1.06
C VAL A 13 -16.60 5.09 -0.36
N GLY A 14 -17.63 5.47 -1.12
CA GLY A 14 -17.63 5.24 -2.56
C GLY A 14 -16.61 6.13 -3.26
N ALA A 15 -15.96 5.63 -4.31
CA ALA A 15 -15.00 6.43 -5.08
C ALA A 15 -15.65 7.65 -5.77
N ARG A 16 -16.98 7.64 -5.96
CA ARG A 16 -17.73 8.69 -6.68
C ARG A 16 -19.05 9.05 -5.99
N GLY A 17 -19.48 10.31 -6.17
CA GLY A 17 -20.85 10.76 -5.89
C GLY A 17 -21.73 10.72 -7.15
N LEU A 18 -22.99 11.10 -7.02
CA LEU A 18 -24.08 10.99 -8.03
C LEU A 18 -23.88 11.78 -9.36
N GLY A 19 -22.73 12.45 -9.58
CA GLY A 19 -22.54 13.35 -10.73
C GLY A 19 -21.31 13.11 -11.62
N ALA A 20 -20.58 12.00 -11.50
CA ALA A 20 -19.28 11.85 -12.16
C ALA A 20 -19.37 11.27 -13.59
N VAL A 21 -19.03 12.10 -14.58
CA VAL A 21 -19.05 11.79 -16.03
C VAL A 21 -17.82 11.02 -16.52
N ARG A 22 -16.75 10.83 -15.76
CA ARG A 22 -15.53 10.13 -16.21
C ARG A 22 -15.09 9.02 -15.24
N ARG A 23 -14.77 7.85 -15.81
CA ARG A 23 -14.42 6.60 -15.09
C ARG A 23 -13.13 6.64 -14.25
N LEU A 24 -12.27 7.66 -14.37
CA LEU A 24 -10.90 7.68 -13.87
C LEU A 24 -10.64 8.61 -12.67
N LEU A 25 -11.61 9.39 -12.19
CA LEU A 25 -11.36 10.36 -11.12
C LEU A 25 -11.99 9.95 -9.80
N LEU A 26 -11.20 10.00 -8.73
CA LEU A 26 -11.68 9.93 -7.36
C LEU A 26 -12.49 11.19 -7.04
N GLY A 27 -13.65 11.03 -6.39
CA GLY A 27 -14.48 12.17 -5.98
C GLY A 27 -13.77 13.04 -4.93
N SER A 28 -14.09 14.34 -4.90
CA SER A 28 -13.48 15.29 -3.95
C SER A 28 -13.71 14.92 -2.49
N VAL A 29 -14.87 14.35 -2.15
CA VAL A 29 -15.18 13.87 -0.79
C VAL A 29 -14.31 12.67 -0.45
N SER A 30 -14.23 11.67 -1.32
CA SER A 30 -13.44 10.45 -1.09
C SER A 30 -11.95 10.77 -0.98
N THR A 31 -11.44 11.67 -1.84
CA THR A 31 -10.06 12.18 -1.77
C THR A 31 -9.82 12.87 -0.42
N LYS A 32 -10.71 13.79 -0.01
CA LYS A 32 -10.58 14.51 1.26
C LYS A 32 -10.63 13.58 2.46
N VAL A 33 -11.52 12.59 2.46
CA VAL A 33 -11.62 11.62 3.55
C VAL A 33 -10.37 10.75 3.59
N ALA A 34 -9.94 10.16 2.47
CA ALA A 34 -8.72 9.36 2.41
C ALA A 34 -7.46 10.14 2.84
N THR A 35 -7.42 11.46 2.55
CA THR A 35 -6.28 12.32 2.93
C THR A 35 -6.27 12.69 4.41
N TYR A 36 -7.42 12.96 5.01
CA TYR A 36 -7.48 13.61 6.33
C TYR A 36 -8.05 12.75 7.45
N ALA A 37 -8.60 11.58 7.15
CA ALA A 37 -9.12 10.68 8.17
C ALA A 37 -8.03 10.22 9.15
N LYS A 38 -8.48 9.90 10.37
CA LYS A 38 -7.67 9.40 11.49
C LYS A 38 -7.81 7.90 11.72
N CYS A 39 -8.65 7.24 10.95
CA CYS A 39 -8.79 5.79 10.90
C CYS A 39 -8.60 5.31 9.46
N PRO A 40 -8.41 3.99 9.22
CA PRO A 40 -8.39 3.42 7.89
C PRO A 40 -9.63 3.78 7.09
N VAL A 41 -9.43 4.11 5.80
CA VAL A 41 -10.51 4.46 4.87
C VAL A 41 -10.53 3.45 3.73
N ILE A 42 -11.61 2.69 3.60
CA ILE A 42 -11.82 1.80 2.47
C ILE A 42 -12.61 2.54 1.40
N VAL A 43 -11.96 2.75 0.26
CA VAL A 43 -12.56 3.37 -0.93
C VAL A 43 -13.03 2.28 -1.87
N VAL A 44 -14.33 2.27 -2.17
CA VAL A 44 -14.97 1.30 -3.06
C VAL A 44 -15.30 1.98 -4.39
N ARG A 45 -14.69 1.51 -5.47
CA ARG A 45 -14.88 2.03 -6.83
C ARG A 45 -15.84 1.19 -7.66
N GLY A 46 -15.86 -0.10 -7.43
CA GLY A 46 -16.66 -1.07 -8.17
C GLY A 46 -16.63 -2.42 -7.48
N GLN A 47 -16.77 -3.48 -8.24
CA GLN A 47 -16.57 -4.82 -7.73
C GLN A 47 -15.08 -5.07 -7.52
N PRO A 48 -14.66 -5.78 -6.44
CA PRO A 48 -13.28 -6.23 -6.27
C PRO A 48 -12.88 -7.15 -7.44
N GLY A 49 -11.58 -7.26 -7.69
CA GLY A 49 -11.06 -8.15 -8.72
C GLY A 49 -11.48 -9.59 -8.46
N ASP A 50 -11.07 -10.14 -7.33
CA ASP A 50 -11.57 -11.41 -6.79
C ASP A 50 -12.05 -11.23 -5.34
N PRO A 51 -13.36 -11.33 -5.05
CA PRO A 51 -13.87 -11.25 -3.69
C PRO A 51 -13.30 -12.32 -2.75
N GLU A 52 -12.89 -13.48 -3.29
CA GLU A 52 -12.26 -14.56 -2.53
C GLU A 52 -10.73 -14.48 -2.54
N GLY A 53 -10.17 -13.56 -3.30
CA GLY A 53 -8.74 -13.36 -3.43
C GLY A 53 -8.04 -12.87 -2.16
N PRO A 54 -6.70 -12.80 -2.18
CA PRO A 54 -5.89 -12.35 -1.06
C PRO A 54 -6.09 -10.86 -0.77
N ILE A 55 -5.60 -10.43 0.38
CA ILE A 55 -5.35 -9.02 0.68
C ILE A 55 -3.93 -8.69 0.21
N VAL A 56 -3.81 -7.69 -0.65
CA VAL A 56 -2.52 -7.17 -1.14
C VAL A 56 -2.14 -5.94 -0.32
N VAL A 57 -0.91 -5.88 0.21
CA VAL A 57 -0.41 -4.70 0.90
C VAL A 57 0.90 -4.21 0.30
N GLY A 58 0.94 -2.91 -0.03
CA GLY A 58 2.15 -2.25 -0.50
C GLY A 58 3.02 -1.76 0.65
N VAL A 59 4.32 -2.10 0.61
CA VAL A 59 5.29 -1.66 1.60
C VAL A 59 6.41 -0.85 0.97
N SER A 60 6.89 0.16 1.71
CA SER A 60 8.09 0.91 1.35
C SER A 60 9.33 0.20 1.90
N PRO A 61 10.45 0.16 1.15
CA PRO A 61 11.72 -0.38 1.64
C PRO A 61 12.26 0.29 2.90
N GLU A 62 11.83 1.51 3.16
CA GLU A 62 12.36 2.36 4.25
C GLU A 62 11.53 2.23 5.55
N VAL A 63 10.38 1.60 5.48
CA VAL A 63 9.45 1.48 6.62
C VAL A 63 9.33 0.01 6.97
N GLY A 64 9.80 -0.38 8.15
CA GLY A 64 9.52 -1.68 8.75
C GLY A 64 8.00 -1.95 8.87
N SER A 65 7.57 -2.82 9.75
CA SER A 65 6.14 -3.09 9.96
C SER A 65 5.40 -1.74 10.09
N SER A 66 4.56 -1.44 9.12
CA SER A 66 3.77 -0.22 9.09
C SER A 66 2.35 -0.55 9.54
N GLU A 67 1.64 0.46 10.00
CA GLU A 67 0.22 0.36 10.36
C GLU A 67 -0.61 -0.26 9.20
N ALA A 68 -0.18 -0.05 7.96
CA ALA A 68 -0.81 -0.66 6.79
C ALA A 68 -0.62 -2.18 6.74
N VAL A 69 0.57 -2.68 7.12
CA VAL A 69 0.84 -4.13 7.20
C VAL A 69 0.03 -4.76 8.32
N GLU A 70 0.04 -4.18 9.51
CA GLU A 70 -0.74 -4.66 10.65
C GLU A 70 -2.24 -4.68 10.34
N PHE A 71 -2.74 -3.63 9.67
CA PHE A 71 -4.12 -3.58 9.20
C PHE A 71 -4.42 -4.72 8.23
N ALA A 72 -3.56 -4.95 7.23
CA ALA A 72 -3.76 -6.00 6.22
C ALA A 72 -3.79 -7.40 6.86
N PHE A 73 -2.88 -7.69 7.79
CA PHE A 73 -2.84 -8.97 8.49
C PHE A 73 -4.04 -9.16 9.43
N THR A 74 -4.46 -8.10 10.12
CA THR A 74 -5.66 -8.13 10.96
C THR A 74 -6.92 -8.42 10.15
N GLU A 75 -7.09 -7.72 9.01
CA GLU A 75 -8.21 -7.95 8.10
C GLU A 75 -8.18 -9.36 7.48
N ALA A 76 -7.00 -9.84 7.12
CA ALA A 76 -6.82 -11.19 6.60
C ALA A 76 -7.23 -12.25 7.61
N ARG A 77 -6.80 -12.12 8.85
CA ARG A 77 -7.18 -13.02 9.95
C ARG A 77 -8.69 -13.04 10.18
N ILE A 78 -9.33 -11.86 10.21
CA ILE A 78 -10.78 -11.75 10.41
C ILE A 78 -11.56 -12.40 9.26
N ARG A 79 -11.05 -12.28 8.03
CA ARG A 79 -11.73 -12.75 6.80
C ARG A 79 -11.30 -14.15 6.36
N GLY A 80 -10.32 -14.77 7.00
CA GLY A 80 -9.74 -16.05 6.58
C GLY A 80 -9.03 -15.97 5.22
N LYS A 81 -8.39 -14.83 4.91
CA LYS A 81 -7.71 -14.58 3.63
C LYS A 81 -6.20 -14.68 3.76
N ALA A 82 -5.52 -14.93 2.65
CA ALA A 82 -4.07 -14.81 2.56
C ALA A 82 -3.65 -13.33 2.40
N VAL A 83 -2.38 -13.03 2.72
CA VAL A 83 -1.76 -11.71 2.49
C VAL A 83 -0.63 -11.82 1.47
N ARG A 84 -0.62 -10.93 0.49
CA ARG A 84 0.52 -10.71 -0.42
C ARG A 84 1.13 -9.36 -0.08
N VAL A 85 2.36 -9.38 0.45
CA VAL A 85 3.13 -8.17 0.74
C VAL A 85 3.97 -7.83 -0.48
N ILE A 86 3.71 -6.69 -1.10
CA ILE A 86 4.37 -6.24 -2.33
C ILE A 86 5.33 -5.09 -2.00
N GLN A 87 6.59 -5.26 -2.37
CA GLN A 87 7.62 -4.25 -2.25
C GLN A 87 8.24 -3.92 -3.60
N SER A 88 8.21 -2.64 -4.00
CA SER A 88 8.93 -2.17 -5.17
C SER A 88 10.32 -1.65 -4.80
N GLN A 89 11.35 -2.05 -5.58
CA GLN A 89 12.73 -1.58 -5.41
C GLN A 89 13.16 -0.55 -6.48
N GLN A 90 12.30 -0.16 -7.41
CA GLN A 90 12.68 0.70 -8.54
C GLN A 90 13.30 2.04 -8.10
N HIS A 91 12.84 2.63 -7.00
CA HIS A 91 13.39 3.89 -6.49
C HIS A 91 14.78 3.77 -5.85
N ALA A 92 15.22 2.57 -5.50
CA ALA A 92 16.55 2.37 -4.92
C ALA A 92 17.69 2.62 -5.94
N ALA A 93 17.39 2.50 -7.23
CA ALA A 93 18.37 2.70 -8.32
C ALA A 93 18.52 4.16 -8.76
N ALA A 94 17.52 5.01 -8.53
CA ALA A 94 17.46 6.37 -9.09
C ALA A 94 18.45 7.40 -8.48
N ASN A 95 19.08 7.08 -7.34
CA ASN A 95 19.91 8.06 -6.60
C ASN A 95 21.40 8.04 -6.96
N PHE A 96 21.82 7.31 -8.02
CA PHE A 96 23.24 7.08 -8.34
C PHE A 96 23.69 7.61 -9.69
N GLU A 97 22.99 8.60 -10.25
CA GLU A 97 23.16 9.11 -11.62
C GLU A 97 24.56 9.72 -11.93
N TYR A 98 25.39 9.95 -10.92
CA TYR A 98 26.71 10.60 -11.05
C TYR A 98 27.91 9.70 -10.78
N LEU A 99 27.73 8.39 -10.60
CA LEU A 99 28.84 7.48 -10.34
C LEU A 99 29.30 6.73 -11.60
N PRO A 100 30.58 6.33 -11.68
CA PRO A 100 31.05 5.42 -12.73
C PRO A 100 30.20 4.15 -12.77
N GLU A 101 29.88 3.66 -13.96
CA GLU A 101 28.93 2.56 -14.17
C GLU A 101 29.24 1.31 -13.33
N THR A 102 30.50 0.96 -13.18
CA THR A 102 30.95 -0.18 -12.38
C THR A 102 30.72 0.01 -10.90
N ALA A 103 31.00 1.20 -10.36
CA ALA A 103 30.78 1.54 -8.95
C ALA A 103 29.27 1.62 -8.65
N MET A 104 28.51 2.21 -9.57
CA MET A 104 27.05 2.29 -9.48
C MET A 104 26.40 0.92 -9.41
N ARG A 105 26.79 -0.02 -10.29
CA ARG A 105 26.28 -1.40 -10.29
C ARG A 105 26.49 -2.11 -8.96
N VAL A 106 27.71 -2.01 -8.39
CA VAL A 106 28.04 -2.64 -7.10
C VAL A 106 27.24 -2.02 -5.96
N MET A 107 27.11 -0.68 -5.92
CA MET A 107 26.37 0.01 -4.86
C MET A 107 24.86 -0.28 -4.95
N VAL A 108 24.30 -0.29 -6.16
CA VAL A 108 22.89 -0.65 -6.37
C VAL A 108 22.64 -2.08 -5.93
N ALA A 109 23.49 -3.03 -6.34
CA ALA A 109 23.33 -4.43 -5.96
C ALA A 109 23.36 -4.63 -4.42
N ARG A 110 24.35 -4.02 -3.74
CA ARG A 110 24.43 -4.06 -2.26
C ARG A 110 23.20 -3.44 -1.60
N ARG A 111 22.74 -2.29 -2.10
CA ARG A 111 21.55 -1.64 -1.54
C ARG A 111 20.29 -2.49 -1.74
N MET A 112 20.14 -3.12 -2.90
CA MET A 112 19.04 -4.03 -3.17
C MET A 112 19.06 -5.24 -2.23
N GLU A 113 20.23 -5.82 -1.99
CA GLU A 113 20.44 -6.93 -1.07
C GLU A 113 20.11 -6.53 0.38
N ASP A 114 20.65 -5.40 0.88
CA ASP A 114 20.36 -4.86 2.21
C ASP A 114 18.86 -4.57 2.42
N VAL A 115 18.18 -4.06 1.38
CA VAL A 115 16.75 -3.78 1.42
C VAL A 115 15.97 -5.09 1.47
N ALA A 116 16.31 -6.06 0.61
CA ALA A 116 15.64 -7.36 0.59
C ALA A 116 15.78 -8.10 1.93
N GLN A 117 16.98 -8.08 2.52
CA GLN A 117 17.21 -8.69 3.82
C GLN A 117 16.37 -8.05 4.93
N ARG A 118 16.37 -6.72 5.03
CA ARG A 118 15.55 -6.00 6.04
C ARG A 118 14.07 -6.26 5.87
N SER A 119 13.61 -6.35 4.64
CA SER A 119 12.21 -6.64 4.35
C SER A 119 11.84 -8.08 4.72
N ALA A 120 12.73 -9.03 4.47
CA ALA A 120 12.54 -10.42 4.89
C ALA A 120 12.49 -10.53 6.43
N GLU A 121 13.40 -9.87 7.14
CA GLU A 121 13.41 -9.84 8.60
C GLU A 121 12.13 -9.20 9.19
N ALA A 122 11.66 -8.10 8.61
CA ALA A 122 10.41 -7.47 9.02
C ALA A 122 9.19 -8.35 8.72
N PHE A 123 9.21 -9.06 7.58
CA PHE A 123 8.17 -9.97 7.18
C PHE A 123 8.09 -11.20 8.11
N GLU A 124 9.22 -11.79 8.50
CA GLU A 124 9.21 -12.89 9.47
C GLU A 124 8.67 -12.45 10.83
N LYS A 125 9.02 -11.27 11.32
CA LYS A 125 8.48 -10.72 12.57
C LYS A 125 6.95 -10.56 12.54
N ILE A 126 6.38 -10.08 11.43
CA ILE A 126 4.93 -9.95 11.35
C ILE A 126 4.26 -11.31 11.26
N LYS A 127 4.85 -12.29 10.59
CA LYS A 127 4.36 -13.68 10.56
C LYS A 127 4.33 -14.32 11.95
N GLU A 128 5.34 -14.06 12.79
CA GLU A 128 5.34 -14.51 14.19
C GLU A 128 4.15 -13.95 14.98
N THR A 129 3.71 -12.73 14.67
CA THR A 129 2.54 -12.08 15.31
C THR A 129 1.21 -12.64 14.78
N TYR A 130 1.19 -13.11 13.53
CA TYR A 130 0.01 -13.65 12.85
C TYR A 130 0.28 -15.04 12.26
N PRO A 131 0.56 -16.06 13.11
CA PRO A 131 0.97 -17.39 12.64
C PRO A 131 -0.14 -18.16 11.90
N ASP A 132 -1.37 -17.74 12.07
CA ASP A 132 -2.58 -18.28 11.44
C ASP A 132 -2.88 -17.65 10.07
N VAL A 133 -2.15 -16.61 9.67
CA VAL A 133 -2.33 -15.95 8.37
C VAL A 133 -1.30 -16.45 7.36
N HIS A 134 -1.77 -17.06 6.28
CA HIS A 134 -0.90 -17.41 5.15
C HIS A 134 -0.42 -16.13 4.45
N ALA A 135 0.89 -15.91 4.38
CA ALA A 135 1.44 -14.70 3.79
C ALA A 135 2.66 -14.96 2.91
N THR A 136 2.82 -14.14 1.87
CA THR A 136 3.98 -14.11 0.96
C THR A 136 4.57 -12.71 0.88
N LEU A 137 5.89 -12.61 0.70
CA LEU A 137 6.61 -11.36 0.40
C LEU A 137 7.13 -11.43 -1.04
N GLU A 138 6.77 -10.44 -1.83
CA GLU A 138 7.21 -10.28 -3.22
C GLU A 138 8.01 -8.97 -3.34
N VAL A 139 9.28 -9.10 -3.66
CA VAL A 139 10.19 -7.96 -3.89
C VAL A 139 10.40 -7.80 -5.40
N LEU A 140 9.84 -6.73 -5.97
CA LEU A 140 9.72 -6.54 -7.41
C LEU A 140 10.54 -5.33 -7.88
N ASN A 141 11.20 -5.45 -9.03
CA ASN A 141 11.91 -4.34 -9.67
C ASN A 141 11.04 -3.68 -10.76
N VAL A 142 9.85 -3.27 -10.37
CA VAL A 142 8.87 -2.56 -11.22
C VAL A 142 8.30 -1.38 -10.45
N HIS A 143 7.62 -0.46 -11.13
CA HIS A 143 7.00 0.68 -10.49
C HIS A 143 5.93 0.23 -9.47
N ALA A 144 5.94 0.83 -8.28
CA ALA A 144 5.10 0.38 -7.16
C ALA A 144 3.60 0.41 -7.47
N VAL A 145 3.13 1.40 -8.24
CA VAL A 145 1.71 1.48 -8.63
C VAL A 145 1.36 0.32 -9.53
N ASP A 146 2.20 0.02 -10.54
CA ASP A 146 1.92 -1.06 -11.50
C ASP A 146 1.91 -2.42 -10.78
N ALA A 147 2.91 -2.69 -9.92
CA ALA A 147 2.96 -3.91 -9.11
C ALA A 147 1.70 -4.12 -8.25
N LEU A 148 1.22 -3.03 -7.63
CA LEU A 148 0.03 -3.09 -6.76
C LEU A 148 -1.27 -3.20 -7.56
N LEU A 149 -1.35 -2.64 -8.75
CA LEU A 149 -2.51 -2.78 -9.62
C LEU A 149 -2.59 -4.18 -10.21
N ASP A 150 -1.47 -4.71 -10.73
CA ASP A 150 -1.40 -6.08 -11.27
C ASP A 150 -1.79 -7.12 -10.19
N ALA A 151 -1.23 -6.98 -8.99
CA ALA A 151 -1.60 -7.85 -7.87
C ALA A 151 -3.06 -7.60 -7.39
N GLY A 152 -3.55 -6.37 -7.55
CA GLY A 152 -4.89 -5.94 -7.18
C GLY A 152 -6.01 -6.53 -8.04
N ASP A 153 -5.73 -6.95 -9.27
CA ASP A 153 -6.70 -7.58 -10.16
C ASP A 153 -7.22 -8.93 -9.62
N GLU A 154 -6.39 -9.61 -8.83
CA GLU A 154 -6.74 -10.87 -8.17
C GLU A 154 -7.04 -10.70 -6.66
N ALA A 155 -7.06 -9.47 -6.16
CA ALA A 155 -7.19 -9.19 -4.74
C ALA A 155 -8.64 -8.87 -4.32
N SER A 156 -8.99 -9.26 -3.10
CA SER A 156 -10.22 -8.81 -2.46
C SER A 156 -10.09 -7.39 -1.88
N LEU A 157 -8.86 -6.96 -1.57
CA LEU A 157 -8.54 -5.64 -1.01
C LEU A 157 -7.09 -5.28 -1.29
N VAL A 158 -6.84 -4.05 -1.76
CA VAL A 158 -5.49 -3.48 -1.81
C VAL A 158 -5.30 -2.52 -0.64
N VAL A 159 -4.25 -2.70 0.14
CA VAL A 159 -3.93 -1.88 1.32
C VAL A 159 -2.67 -1.05 1.04
N VAL A 160 -2.75 0.23 1.30
CA VAL A 160 -1.62 1.16 1.19
C VAL A 160 -1.57 2.09 2.39
N GLY A 161 -0.36 2.45 2.81
CA GLY A 161 -0.18 3.51 3.79
C GLY A 161 -0.48 4.87 3.18
N LYS A 162 -0.99 5.80 3.97
CA LYS A 162 -1.28 7.17 3.52
C LYS A 162 -0.04 7.89 2.99
N HIS A 163 1.13 7.63 3.56
CA HIS A 163 2.41 8.25 3.21
C HIS A 163 3.48 7.17 2.97
N GLY A 164 4.31 7.37 1.94
CA GLY A 164 5.60 6.69 1.83
C GLY A 164 6.65 7.37 2.73
N GLY A 165 7.84 6.77 2.89
CA GLY A 165 8.88 7.10 3.86
C GLY A 165 9.46 8.53 3.92
N SER A 166 8.85 9.54 3.30
CA SER A 166 9.32 10.94 3.36
C SER A 166 8.66 11.73 4.48
N VAL A 167 9.46 12.19 5.44
CA VAL A 167 9.05 12.98 6.61
C VAL A 167 8.43 14.33 6.25
N LEU A 168 8.73 14.89 5.07
CA LEU A 168 8.22 16.19 4.61
C LEU A 168 6.79 16.17 4.05
N ALA A 169 6.24 14.97 3.78
CA ALA A 169 4.94 14.81 3.13
C ALA A 169 3.75 14.59 4.09
N SER A 170 3.88 14.95 5.37
CA SER A 170 2.88 14.63 6.42
C SER A 170 1.46 15.19 6.20
N ARG A 171 1.27 16.04 5.20
CA ARG A 171 -0.05 16.63 4.85
C ARG A 171 -0.61 16.21 3.50
N LEU A 172 0.17 15.53 2.67
CA LEU A 172 -0.25 15.12 1.33
C LEU A 172 -0.22 13.60 1.21
N MET A 173 -1.13 13.05 0.47
CA MET A 173 -1.16 11.62 0.13
C MET A 173 0.02 11.26 -0.78
N GLY A 174 0.70 10.14 -0.51
CA GLY A 174 1.81 9.67 -1.33
C GLY A 174 1.41 9.36 -2.77
N SER A 175 2.37 9.48 -3.71
CA SER A 175 2.12 9.24 -5.14
C SER A 175 1.62 7.83 -5.43
N VAL A 176 2.17 6.82 -4.75
CA VAL A 176 1.71 5.42 -4.86
C VAL A 176 0.26 5.30 -4.41
N THR A 177 -0.07 5.86 -3.25
CA THR A 177 -1.45 5.84 -2.72
C THR A 177 -2.41 6.52 -3.67
N GLN A 178 -2.04 7.67 -4.27
CA GLN A 178 -2.86 8.36 -5.26
C GLN A 178 -3.06 7.52 -6.52
N GLY A 179 -2.01 6.90 -7.04
CA GLY A 179 -2.07 6.04 -8.22
C GLY A 179 -2.98 4.84 -8.02
N VAL A 180 -2.82 4.13 -6.91
CA VAL A 180 -3.64 2.95 -6.57
C VAL A 180 -5.11 3.36 -6.35
N LEU A 181 -5.37 4.43 -5.59
CA LEU A 181 -6.73 4.97 -5.40
C LEU A 181 -7.39 5.40 -6.72
N GLY A 182 -6.61 5.81 -7.70
CA GLY A 182 -7.09 6.19 -9.02
C GLY A 182 -7.65 5.02 -9.83
N SER A 183 -7.20 3.80 -9.59
CA SER A 183 -7.39 2.67 -10.50
C SER A 183 -7.94 1.40 -9.84
N ALA A 184 -7.43 1.00 -8.68
CA ALA A 184 -7.84 -0.24 -8.04
C ALA A 184 -9.30 -0.20 -7.55
N PRO A 185 -10.04 -1.33 -7.63
CA PRO A 185 -11.48 -1.37 -7.34
C PRO A 185 -11.82 -1.19 -5.87
N VAL A 186 -11.04 -1.75 -4.96
CA VAL A 186 -11.23 -1.64 -3.50
C VAL A 186 -9.88 -1.37 -2.83
N VAL A 187 -9.75 -0.21 -2.20
CA VAL A 187 -8.48 0.24 -1.62
C VAL A 187 -8.68 0.69 -0.17
N ALA A 188 -7.90 0.16 0.74
CA ALA A 188 -7.76 0.69 2.09
C ALA A 188 -6.56 1.64 2.16
N VAL A 189 -6.79 2.86 2.59
CA VAL A 189 -5.75 3.85 2.93
C VAL A 189 -5.63 3.92 4.43
N VAL A 190 -4.47 3.52 4.95
CA VAL A 190 -4.20 3.45 6.39
C VAL A 190 -3.38 4.67 6.81
N PRO A 191 -3.87 5.49 7.75
CA PRO A 191 -3.11 6.61 8.28
C PRO A 191 -1.96 6.10 9.13
N LYS A 192 -0.92 6.90 9.27
CA LYS A 192 0.12 6.72 10.28
C LYS A 192 -0.36 7.40 11.58
N GLU A 193 -0.22 6.72 12.70
CA GLU A 193 -0.46 7.30 14.01
C GLU A 193 0.54 8.43 14.35
#